data_960ca1f493bac859c32cb0868a5a70f3
#
_entry.id   960ca1f493bac859c32cb0868a5a70f3
#
_cell.length_a   1.000
_cell.length_b   1.000
_cell.length_c   1.000
_cell.angle_alpha   90.00
_cell.angle_beta   90.00
_cell.angle_gamma   90.00
#
_symmetry.space_group_name_H-M   'P 1'
#
loop_
_entity.id
_entity.type
_entity.pdbx_description
1 polymer ?
#
loop_
_entity_poly.entity_id
_entity_poly.type
_entity_poly.pdbx_seq_one_letter_code
_entity_poly.pdbx_strand_id
1 'polypeptide(L)'
;YHMTMMPVIFNDCSVAKRLYQEPVLGPQPEPVPGYFGGSDVTPFDDDTQNGDTVGYIPTDDPEMEPVAEAYVRELARTYGQDPRILIWNVWNEAGNSQRGDKSMPMLKKAFAWFREEDVMQPLTADVWGAGAEHPYGWLKMPGIYAEIEKEAIAQSEIVSFHFYGDYEHSRQYIRILEQYGRPLINTEWMHRPYRSIIQTHLPLWKKHKVGSYFFGFVNGKAQFNFVWEFIKKLPDIDTSLWMHDIFHSDFTPYDAEEIEVLKECNEDKKIF
;
A
#
# COMPACT_ATOMS: atom_id res chain seq x y z
N TYR A 1 4.28 14.83 20.16
CA TYR A 1 3.27 14.54 19.15
C TYR A 1 2.65 13.20 19.50
N HIS A 2 1.31 13.12 19.57
CA HIS A 2 0.57 11.88 19.84
C HIS A 2 0.33 11.15 18.49
N MET A 3 1.38 10.56 17.93
CA MET A 3 1.33 9.84 16.66
C MET A 3 1.45 8.35 16.92
N THR A 4 0.73 7.57 16.15
CA THR A 4 0.85 6.11 16.08
C THR A 4 1.41 5.68 14.74
N MET A 5 1.96 4.47 14.67
CA MET A 5 2.54 3.89 13.46
C MET A 5 1.83 2.61 13.08
N MET A 6 1.83 2.33 11.80
CA MET A 6 1.46 1.04 11.22
C MET A 6 2.65 0.59 10.33
N PRO A 7 3.64 -0.10 10.92
CA PRO A 7 4.81 -0.55 10.16
C PRO A 7 4.43 -1.63 9.16
N VAL A 8 4.97 -1.54 7.95
CA VAL A 8 4.92 -2.57 6.92
C VAL A 8 6.16 -3.42 7.02
N ILE A 9 6.02 -4.74 7.08
CA ILE A 9 7.11 -5.68 7.35
C ILE A 9 7.68 -6.27 6.07
N PHE A 10 6.83 -6.83 5.22
CA PHE A 10 7.20 -7.38 3.91
C PHE A 10 6.41 -6.72 2.78
N ASN A 11 6.89 -6.88 1.55
CA ASN A 11 6.31 -6.23 0.40
C ASN A 11 6.54 -7.05 -0.88
N ASP A 12 5.49 -7.20 -1.69
CA ASP A 12 5.57 -7.81 -3.02
C ASP A 12 5.58 -6.78 -4.15
N CYS A 13 5.30 -5.52 -3.87
CA CYS A 13 5.46 -4.46 -4.85
C CYS A 13 6.95 -4.21 -5.08
N SER A 14 7.53 -4.93 -6.01
CA SER A 14 8.98 -5.02 -6.19
C SER A 14 9.46 -4.21 -7.39
N VAL A 15 10.77 -4.02 -7.42
CA VAL A 15 11.49 -3.24 -8.41
C VAL A 15 11.97 -4.12 -9.55
N ALA A 16 12.12 -3.56 -10.73
CA ALA A 16 12.61 -4.27 -11.90
C ALA A 16 13.97 -4.93 -11.66
N LYS A 17 14.17 -6.14 -12.21
CA LYS A 17 15.38 -6.96 -12.08
C LYS A 17 16.68 -6.18 -12.35
N ARG A 18 16.67 -5.29 -13.32
CA ARG A 18 17.83 -4.47 -13.68
C ARG A 18 18.27 -3.48 -12.60
N LEU A 19 17.38 -3.12 -11.66
CA LEU A 19 17.68 -2.21 -10.55
C LEU A 19 18.22 -2.94 -9.33
N TYR A 20 17.95 -4.26 -9.23
CA TYR A 20 18.31 -5.07 -8.06
C TYR A 20 18.94 -6.39 -8.48
N GLN A 21 20.04 -6.31 -9.22
CA GLN A 21 20.84 -7.50 -9.51
C GLN A 21 21.61 -7.99 -8.27
N GLU A 22 21.92 -7.06 -7.36
CA GLU A 22 22.55 -7.36 -6.08
C GLU A 22 22.02 -6.37 -5.00
N PRO A 23 21.93 -6.78 -3.73
CA PRO A 23 21.58 -5.86 -2.64
C PRO A 23 22.61 -4.73 -2.57
N VAL A 24 22.16 -3.50 -2.74
CA VAL A 24 23.00 -2.32 -2.55
C VAL A 24 22.95 -1.89 -1.10
N LEU A 25 24.02 -2.17 -0.36
CA LEU A 25 24.20 -1.69 1.00
C LEU A 25 24.97 -0.37 0.96
N GLY A 26 24.47 0.62 1.73
CA GLY A 26 25.11 1.92 1.84
C GLY A 26 24.30 3.06 1.22
N PRO A 27 24.95 4.19 0.85
CA PRO A 27 24.25 5.34 0.28
C PRO A 27 23.49 4.96 -1.00
N GLN A 28 22.21 5.28 -1.02
CA GLN A 28 21.38 5.07 -2.21
C GLN A 28 21.68 6.14 -3.26
N PRO A 29 21.51 5.83 -4.56
CA PRO A 29 21.67 6.82 -5.63
C PRO A 29 20.67 7.97 -5.44
N GLU A 30 21.04 9.15 -5.94
CA GLU A 30 20.10 10.28 -5.97
C GLU A 30 18.92 9.95 -6.91
N PRO A 31 17.69 10.37 -6.54
CA PRO A 31 16.52 10.10 -7.35
C PRO A 31 16.61 10.81 -8.71
N VAL A 32 16.15 10.14 -9.76
CA VAL A 32 16.03 10.73 -11.10
C VAL A 32 14.86 11.72 -11.10
N PRO A 33 15.09 13.00 -11.41
CA PRO A 33 14.04 14.00 -11.40
C PRO A 33 12.94 13.73 -12.43
N GLY A 34 11.68 13.92 -12.03
CA GLY A 34 10.53 13.81 -12.93
C GLY A 34 9.89 12.44 -13.04
N TYR A 35 10.36 11.48 -12.24
CA TYR A 35 9.83 10.11 -12.22
C TYR A 35 9.29 9.74 -10.87
N PHE A 36 8.18 9.01 -10.84
CA PHE A 36 7.61 8.47 -9.62
C PHE A 36 8.63 7.58 -8.89
N GLY A 37 8.74 7.73 -7.59
CA GLY A 37 9.72 6.96 -6.80
C GLY A 37 11.17 7.36 -7.07
N GLY A 38 11.42 8.39 -7.87
CA GLY A 38 12.77 8.80 -8.25
C GLY A 38 13.48 7.82 -9.18
N SER A 39 12.74 7.00 -9.92
CA SER A 39 13.30 6.03 -10.88
C SER A 39 12.63 6.18 -12.23
N ASP A 40 13.43 6.28 -13.30
CA ASP A 40 12.98 6.24 -14.69
C ASP A 40 12.61 4.82 -15.15
N VAL A 41 12.75 3.87 -14.26
CA VAL A 41 12.46 2.47 -14.49
C VAL A 41 11.31 2.03 -13.58
N THR A 42 10.21 1.62 -14.20
CA THR A 42 9.12 0.98 -13.48
C THR A 42 9.08 -0.51 -13.80
N PRO A 43 8.56 -1.36 -12.92
CA PRO A 43 8.37 -2.78 -13.18
C PRO A 43 7.52 -3.08 -14.42
N PHE A 44 6.75 -2.09 -14.87
CA PHE A 44 5.82 -2.19 -16.00
C PHE A 44 6.41 -1.70 -17.33
N ASP A 45 7.53 -0.99 -17.32
CA ASP A 45 8.21 -0.52 -18.53
C ASP A 45 9.20 -1.53 -19.09
N ASP A 46 9.51 -2.55 -18.34
CA ASP A 46 10.29 -3.66 -18.82
C ASP A 46 9.39 -4.55 -19.68
N ASP A 47 9.73 -4.78 -20.96
CA ASP A 47 8.98 -5.60 -21.93
C ASP A 47 8.72 -7.05 -21.48
N THR A 48 9.21 -7.37 -20.32
CA THR A 48 9.11 -8.68 -19.72
C THR A 48 7.97 -8.75 -18.69
N GLN A 49 6.74 -8.57 -19.12
CA GLN A 49 5.54 -8.79 -18.29
C GLN A 49 5.39 -10.26 -17.83
N ASN A 50 6.42 -11.07 -17.87
CA ASN A 50 6.38 -12.51 -17.69
C ASN A 50 6.89 -13.01 -16.34
N GLY A 51 6.73 -12.29 -15.26
CA GLY A 51 7.09 -12.80 -13.92
C GLY A 51 8.60 -13.04 -13.66
N ASP A 52 9.43 -13.01 -14.70
CA ASP A 52 10.89 -13.17 -14.64
C ASP A 52 11.63 -11.84 -14.39
N THR A 53 10.88 -10.75 -14.26
CA THR A 53 11.41 -9.39 -14.19
C THR A 53 11.67 -8.88 -12.81
N VAL A 54 11.25 -9.63 -11.83
CA VAL A 54 11.42 -9.23 -10.44
C VAL A 54 12.84 -9.52 -10.00
N GLY A 55 13.49 -8.53 -9.38
CA GLY A 55 14.81 -8.68 -8.80
C GLY A 55 14.85 -9.71 -7.68
N TYR A 56 15.98 -9.80 -7.00
CA TYR A 56 16.13 -10.68 -5.85
C TYR A 56 15.10 -10.33 -4.76
N ILE A 57 14.33 -11.33 -4.37
CA ILE A 57 13.35 -11.22 -3.30
C ILE A 57 13.80 -12.11 -2.14
N PRO A 58 14.24 -11.52 -1.03
CA PRO A 58 14.75 -12.29 0.12
C PRO A 58 13.74 -13.30 0.67
N THR A 59 12.45 -13.00 0.57
CA THR A 59 11.39 -13.89 1.06
C THR A 59 11.16 -15.13 0.19
N ASP A 60 11.77 -15.20 -0.99
CA ASP A 60 11.75 -16.39 -1.87
C ASP A 60 12.98 -17.29 -1.66
N ASP A 61 13.99 -16.77 -1.00
CA ASP A 61 15.24 -17.49 -0.77
C ASP A 61 15.13 -18.34 0.51
N PRO A 62 15.20 -19.66 0.43
CA PRO A 62 15.12 -20.52 1.60
C PRO A 62 16.24 -20.27 2.64
N GLU A 63 17.40 -19.78 2.20
CA GLU A 63 18.51 -19.45 3.11
C GLU A 63 18.20 -18.18 3.92
N MET A 64 17.32 -17.32 3.43
CA MET A 64 16.88 -16.09 4.11
C MET A 64 15.70 -16.30 5.05
N GLU A 65 15.02 -17.44 5.00
CA GLU A 65 13.89 -17.70 5.88
C GLU A 65 14.23 -17.58 7.39
N PRO A 66 15.34 -18.16 7.89
CA PRO A 66 15.72 -17.98 9.29
C PRO A 66 16.04 -16.52 9.65
N VAL A 67 16.54 -15.74 8.68
CA VAL A 67 16.81 -14.31 8.87
C VAL A 67 15.51 -13.53 8.96
N ALA A 68 14.54 -13.83 8.08
CA ALA A 68 13.21 -13.23 8.10
C ALA A 68 12.47 -13.57 9.41
N GLU A 69 12.55 -14.82 9.88
CA GLU A 69 11.98 -15.22 11.16
C GLU A 69 12.62 -14.44 12.31
N ALA A 70 13.94 -14.40 12.39
CA ALA A 70 14.65 -13.67 13.43
C ALA A 70 14.27 -12.18 13.44
N TYR A 71 14.16 -11.56 12.26
CA TYR A 71 13.74 -10.17 12.09
C TYR A 71 12.32 -9.92 12.64
N VAL A 72 11.34 -10.74 12.24
CA VAL A 72 9.95 -10.59 12.70
C VAL A 72 9.87 -10.80 14.23
N ARG A 73 10.51 -11.83 14.76
CA ARG A 73 10.49 -12.12 16.19
C ARG A 73 11.17 -11.03 17.01
N GLU A 74 12.28 -10.47 16.53
CA GLU A 74 12.95 -9.35 17.19
C GLU A 74 12.05 -8.11 17.25
N LEU A 75 11.38 -7.76 16.15
CA LEU A 75 10.42 -6.67 16.13
C LEU A 75 9.26 -6.92 17.11
N ALA A 76 8.68 -8.11 17.07
CA ALA A 76 7.58 -8.50 17.94
C ALA A 76 7.97 -8.44 19.43
N ARG A 77 9.12 -8.98 19.81
CA ARG A 77 9.64 -8.93 21.19
C ARG A 77 9.94 -7.53 21.67
N THR A 78 10.52 -6.70 20.78
CA THR A 78 10.95 -5.36 21.14
C THR A 78 9.77 -4.38 21.22
N TYR A 79 8.82 -4.48 20.29
CA TYR A 79 7.77 -3.49 20.10
C TYR A 79 6.35 -4.05 20.21
N GLY A 80 6.17 -5.35 20.43
CA GLY A 80 4.85 -5.98 20.50
C GLY A 80 3.97 -5.48 21.64
N GLN A 81 4.53 -4.78 22.62
CA GLN A 81 3.79 -4.13 23.71
C GLN A 81 3.91 -2.60 23.66
N ASP A 82 4.41 -2.03 22.55
CA ASP A 82 4.55 -0.58 22.41
C ASP A 82 3.24 0.05 21.92
N PRO A 83 2.57 0.91 22.72
CA PRO A 83 1.28 1.51 22.35
C PRO A 83 1.37 2.53 21.20
N ARG A 84 2.57 2.86 20.74
CA ARG A 84 2.76 3.70 19.56
C ARG A 84 2.56 2.94 18.25
N ILE A 85 2.65 1.61 18.29
CA ILE A 85 2.29 0.78 17.15
C ILE A 85 0.80 0.47 17.25
N LEU A 86 0.05 0.90 16.24
CA LEU A 86 -1.40 0.72 16.19
C LEU A 86 -1.77 -0.66 15.62
N ILE A 87 -1.10 -1.04 14.54
CA ILE A 87 -1.35 -2.25 13.75
C ILE A 87 -0.02 -2.70 13.17
N TRP A 88 0.22 -4.01 13.07
CA TRP A 88 1.29 -4.56 12.26
C TRP A 88 0.76 -4.91 10.86
N ASN A 89 1.24 -4.22 9.84
CA ASN A 89 1.01 -4.60 8.45
C ASN A 89 2.06 -5.65 8.05
N VAL A 90 1.68 -6.90 8.13
CA VAL A 90 2.60 -8.03 7.90
C VAL A 90 3.08 -8.08 6.46
N TRP A 91 2.20 -7.72 5.51
CA TRP A 91 2.53 -7.79 4.09
C TRP A 91 1.82 -6.72 3.28
N ASN A 92 2.61 -5.91 2.57
CA ASN A 92 2.10 -4.98 1.57
C ASN A 92 1.86 -5.71 0.25
N GLU A 93 0.62 -5.61 -0.26
CA GLU A 93 0.22 -6.07 -1.59
C GLU A 93 0.69 -7.49 -1.93
N ALA A 94 0.36 -8.46 -1.08
CA ALA A 94 0.72 -9.84 -1.31
C ALA A 94 0.29 -10.32 -2.71
N GLY A 95 1.21 -10.93 -3.43
CA GLY A 95 0.99 -11.41 -4.81
C GLY A 95 1.18 -10.35 -5.90
N ASN A 96 1.54 -9.11 -5.57
CA ASN A 96 1.86 -8.07 -6.56
C ASN A 96 3.07 -8.47 -7.43
N SER A 97 3.39 -7.65 -8.43
CA SER A 97 4.47 -7.87 -9.40
C SER A 97 4.39 -9.26 -10.06
N GLN A 98 3.17 -9.70 -10.39
CA GLN A 98 2.88 -11.00 -11.03
C GLN A 98 3.34 -12.22 -10.20
N ARG A 99 3.53 -12.05 -8.89
CA ARG A 99 3.98 -13.13 -8.01
C ARG A 99 2.88 -14.17 -7.74
N GLY A 100 1.61 -13.75 -7.82
CA GLY A 100 0.49 -14.65 -7.52
C GLY A 100 0.63 -15.24 -6.10
N ASP A 101 0.54 -16.56 -5.98
CA ASP A 101 0.59 -17.23 -4.68
C ASP A 101 2.00 -17.54 -4.17
N LYS A 102 3.06 -17.09 -4.84
CA LYS A 102 4.46 -17.37 -4.45
C LYS A 102 4.78 -16.97 -3.01
N SER A 103 4.28 -15.84 -2.58
CA SER A 103 4.54 -15.32 -1.23
C SER A 103 3.65 -15.92 -0.14
N MET A 104 2.63 -16.71 -0.50
CA MET A 104 1.67 -17.25 0.46
C MET A 104 2.31 -18.09 1.59
N PRO A 105 3.29 -18.97 1.33
CA PRO A 105 3.94 -19.73 2.42
C PRO A 105 4.62 -18.82 3.44
N MET A 106 5.33 -17.78 2.98
CA MET A 106 6.04 -16.86 3.86
C MET A 106 5.05 -15.92 4.58
N LEU A 107 3.99 -15.47 3.92
CA LEU A 107 2.89 -14.71 4.52
C LEU A 107 2.34 -15.45 5.76
N LYS A 108 2.00 -16.73 5.60
CA LYS A 108 1.49 -17.56 6.71
C LYS A 108 2.48 -17.66 7.88
N LYS A 109 3.76 -17.88 7.56
CA LYS A 109 4.82 -17.95 8.58
C LYS A 109 4.98 -16.62 9.33
N ALA A 110 4.99 -15.50 8.61
CA ALA A 110 5.14 -14.18 9.21
C ALA A 110 4.01 -13.87 10.20
N PHE A 111 2.76 -14.17 9.85
CA PHE A 111 1.65 -14.05 10.80
C PHE A 111 1.82 -14.97 12.03
N ALA A 112 2.25 -16.22 11.81
CA ALA A 112 2.48 -17.16 12.91
C ALA A 112 3.56 -16.65 13.85
N TRP A 113 4.70 -16.16 13.35
CA TRP A 113 5.80 -15.64 14.15
C TRP A 113 5.38 -14.45 15.02
N PHE A 114 4.56 -13.52 14.51
CA PHE A 114 4.02 -12.43 15.32
C PHE A 114 3.11 -12.95 16.43
N ARG A 115 2.22 -13.90 16.14
CA ARG A 115 1.28 -14.47 17.12
C ARG A 115 1.96 -15.28 18.20
N GLU A 116 3.03 -15.99 17.86
CA GLU A 116 3.82 -16.75 18.82
C GLU A 116 4.57 -15.85 19.83
N GLU A 117 4.82 -14.60 19.50
CA GLU A 117 5.43 -13.61 20.38
C GLU A 117 4.40 -12.76 21.16
N ASP A 118 3.11 -13.12 21.07
CA ASP A 118 2.00 -12.53 21.84
C ASP A 118 1.95 -10.98 21.75
N VAL A 119 2.01 -10.43 20.54
CA VAL A 119 1.90 -8.99 20.31
C VAL A 119 0.48 -8.50 20.65
N MET A 120 0.38 -7.32 21.28
CA MET A 120 -0.92 -6.74 21.66
C MET A 120 -1.69 -6.11 20.48
N GLN A 121 -0.97 -5.76 19.44
CA GLN A 121 -1.55 -5.08 18.28
C GLN A 121 -2.19 -6.08 17.32
N PRO A 122 -3.29 -5.70 16.64
CA PRO A 122 -3.84 -6.49 15.56
C PRO A 122 -2.87 -6.58 14.37
N LEU A 123 -2.96 -7.69 13.65
CA LEU A 123 -2.19 -7.95 12.45
C LEU A 123 -3.07 -7.77 11.21
N THR A 124 -2.47 -7.34 10.12
CA THR A 124 -3.13 -7.24 8.82
C THR A 124 -2.16 -7.49 7.68
N ALA A 125 -2.67 -7.78 6.50
CA ALA A 125 -1.94 -7.76 5.23
C ALA A 125 -2.84 -7.17 4.15
N ASP A 126 -2.30 -6.27 3.33
CA ASP A 126 -3.09 -5.51 2.39
C ASP A 126 -3.56 -6.34 1.21
N VAL A 127 -4.87 -6.27 0.94
CA VAL A 127 -5.46 -6.72 -0.31
C VAL A 127 -5.56 -5.53 -1.27
N TRP A 128 -5.34 -5.78 -2.56
CA TRP A 128 -5.20 -4.69 -3.54
C TRP A 128 -5.91 -4.98 -4.86
N GLY A 129 -6.71 -6.06 -4.92
CA GLY A 129 -7.42 -6.53 -6.10
C GLY A 129 -6.49 -7.27 -7.07
N ALA A 130 -5.62 -8.14 -6.55
CA ALA A 130 -4.81 -9.02 -7.37
C ALA A 130 -5.69 -9.86 -8.30
N GLY A 131 -5.36 -9.91 -9.60
CA GLY A 131 -6.15 -10.61 -10.60
C GLY A 131 -7.45 -9.92 -11.02
N ALA A 132 -7.74 -8.71 -10.54
CA ALA A 132 -8.88 -7.94 -10.98
C ALA A 132 -8.76 -7.53 -12.45
N GLU A 133 -9.89 -7.55 -13.16
CA GLU A 133 -9.96 -6.99 -14.51
C GLU A 133 -9.79 -5.45 -14.50
N HIS A 134 -9.28 -4.92 -15.59
CA HIS A 134 -9.10 -3.49 -15.82
C HIS A 134 -9.95 -3.04 -17.03
N PRO A 135 -11.27 -2.86 -16.86
CA PRO A 135 -12.19 -2.60 -17.99
C PRO A 135 -11.87 -1.31 -18.73
N TYR A 136 -11.25 -0.34 -18.05
CA TYR A 136 -10.83 0.94 -18.64
C TYR A 136 -9.31 1.12 -18.66
N GLY A 137 -8.55 0.03 -18.64
CA GLY A 137 -7.09 0.05 -18.66
C GLY A 137 -6.41 0.52 -17.37
N TRP A 138 -7.11 1.31 -16.54
CA TRP A 138 -6.57 1.86 -15.27
C TRP A 138 -7.48 1.60 -14.07
N LEU A 139 -8.76 1.30 -14.29
CA LEU A 139 -9.74 1.08 -13.24
C LEU A 139 -9.90 -0.41 -12.97
N LYS A 140 -9.49 -0.85 -11.79
CA LYS A 140 -9.72 -2.21 -11.32
C LYS A 140 -11.17 -2.41 -10.92
N MET A 141 -11.70 -3.59 -11.21
CA MET A 141 -12.98 -4.02 -10.65
C MET A 141 -12.83 -4.33 -9.16
N PRO A 142 -13.75 -3.84 -8.31
CA PRO A 142 -13.71 -4.17 -6.89
C PRO A 142 -14.03 -5.65 -6.65
N GLY A 143 -13.20 -6.33 -5.87
CA GLY A 143 -13.38 -7.75 -5.54
C GLY A 143 -12.13 -8.38 -4.92
N ILE A 144 -12.27 -9.59 -4.43
CA ILE A 144 -11.17 -10.43 -3.95
C ILE A 144 -11.08 -11.64 -4.87
N TYR A 145 -10.08 -11.67 -5.73
CA TYR A 145 -9.97 -12.65 -6.80
C TYR A 145 -8.87 -13.67 -6.57
N ALA A 146 -7.72 -13.27 -6.04
CA ALA A 146 -6.58 -14.15 -5.82
C ALA A 146 -6.66 -14.94 -4.51
N GLU A 147 -6.16 -16.17 -4.50
CA GLU A 147 -6.15 -17.01 -3.29
C GLU A 147 -5.28 -16.41 -2.18
N ILE A 148 -4.16 -15.79 -2.54
CA ILE A 148 -3.30 -15.13 -1.56
C ILE A 148 -4.01 -13.96 -0.84
N GLU A 149 -4.91 -13.24 -1.51
CA GLU A 149 -5.70 -12.19 -0.86
C GLU A 149 -6.76 -12.77 0.08
N LYS A 150 -7.37 -13.90 -0.29
CA LYS A 150 -8.28 -14.61 0.62
C LYS A 150 -7.57 -15.09 1.86
N GLU A 151 -6.34 -15.58 1.71
CA GLU A 151 -5.49 -15.96 2.84
C GLU A 151 -5.08 -14.74 3.67
N ALA A 152 -4.67 -13.64 3.05
CA ALA A 152 -4.34 -12.39 3.73
C ALA A 152 -5.50 -11.92 4.61
N ILE A 153 -6.73 -11.90 4.06
CA ILE A 153 -7.93 -11.58 4.83
C ILE A 153 -8.16 -12.61 5.95
N ALA A 154 -8.02 -13.90 5.67
CA ALA A 154 -8.26 -14.95 6.67
C ALA A 154 -7.32 -14.81 7.89
N GLN A 155 -6.08 -14.39 7.65
CA GLN A 155 -5.08 -14.18 8.69
C GLN A 155 -5.23 -12.85 9.44
N SER A 156 -5.88 -11.85 8.86
CA SER A 156 -5.93 -10.48 9.39
C SER A 156 -7.00 -10.30 10.47
N GLU A 157 -6.73 -9.58 11.55
CA GLU A 157 -7.73 -9.13 12.53
C GLU A 157 -8.47 -7.86 12.05
N ILE A 158 -7.80 -7.05 11.24
CA ILE A 158 -8.34 -5.86 10.56
C ILE A 158 -8.18 -6.11 9.06
N VAL A 159 -9.17 -5.76 8.25
CA VAL A 159 -9.04 -5.88 6.79
C VAL A 159 -8.44 -4.57 6.27
N SER A 160 -7.16 -4.60 5.92
CA SER A 160 -6.52 -3.50 5.21
C SER A 160 -6.55 -3.74 3.69
N PHE A 161 -6.67 -2.66 2.94
CA PHE A 161 -6.78 -2.76 1.49
C PHE A 161 -6.24 -1.51 0.78
N HIS A 162 -5.83 -1.68 -0.48
CA HIS A 162 -5.49 -0.60 -1.41
C HIS A 162 -6.55 -0.53 -2.49
N PHE A 163 -7.04 0.66 -2.77
CA PHE A 163 -7.97 0.82 -3.87
C PHE A 163 -7.94 2.24 -4.43
N TYR A 164 -7.42 2.38 -5.62
CA TYR A 164 -7.30 3.66 -6.34
C TYR A 164 -8.46 3.91 -7.33
N GLY A 165 -9.60 3.29 -7.12
CA GLY A 165 -10.77 3.44 -7.98
C GLY A 165 -11.53 4.75 -7.75
N ASP A 166 -12.44 5.06 -8.67
CA ASP A 166 -13.37 6.16 -8.51
C ASP A 166 -14.36 5.94 -7.36
N TYR A 167 -15.18 6.94 -7.09
CA TYR A 167 -16.13 6.94 -5.96
C TYR A 167 -17.07 5.73 -5.96
N GLU A 168 -17.67 5.37 -7.11
CA GLU A 168 -18.63 4.28 -7.18
C GLU A 168 -17.98 2.90 -6.99
N HIS A 169 -16.82 2.69 -7.59
CA HIS A 169 -16.07 1.45 -7.39
C HIS A 169 -15.53 1.33 -5.97
N SER A 170 -15.07 2.44 -5.39
CA SER A 170 -14.66 2.49 -3.98
C SER A 170 -15.81 2.12 -3.04
N ARG A 171 -17.01 2.66 -3.29
CA ARG A 171 -18.21 2.32 -2.53
C ARG A 171 -18.62 0.86 -2.67
N GLN A 172 -18.46 0.28 -3.85
CA GLN A 172 -18.71 -1.14 -4.08
C GLN A 172 -17.70 -2.01 -3.33
N TYR A 173 -16.43 -1.62 -3.33
CA TYR A 173 -15.39 -2.38 -2.65
C TYR A 173 -15.59 -2.39 -1.14
N ILE A 174 -15.96 -1.26 -0.52
CA ILE A 174 -16.34 -1.22 0.89
C ILE A 174 -17.41 -2.28 1.19
N ARG A 175 -18.51 -2.33 0.40
CA ARG A 175 -19.60 -3.30 0.62
C ARG A 175 -19.14 -4.76 0.53
N ILE A 176 -18.18 -5.04 -0.34
CA ILE A 176 -17.60 -6.38 -0.45
C ILE A 176 -16.79 -6.69 0.81
N LEU A 177 -16.00 -5.74 1.29
CA LEU A 177 -15.14 -5.95 2.45
C LEU A 177 -15.92 -5.93 3.78
N GLU A 178 -17.00 -5.16 3.89
CA GLU A 178 -17.90 -5.16 5.06
C GLU A 178 -18.47 -6.55 5.38
N GLN A 179 -18.59 -7.44 4.38
CA GLN A 179 -19.08 -8.80 4.59
C GLN A 179 -18.18 -9.66 5.49
N TYR A 180 -16.92 -9.29 5.66
CA TYR A 180 -16.00 -9.97 6.58
C TYR A 180 -16.25 -9.63 8.06
N GLY A 181 -17.08 -8.62 8.37
CA GLY A 181 -17.47 -8.28 9.74
C GLY A 181 -16.33 -7.80 10.63
N ARG A 182 -15.27 -7.26 10.04
CA ARG A 182 -14.07 -6.75 10.73
C ARG A 182 -13.87 -5.26 10.42
N PRO A 183 -13.12 -4.51 11.25
CA PRO A 183 -12.75 -3.14 10.92
C PRO A 183 -12.04 -3.06 9.57
N LEU A 184 -12.29 -2.00 8.82
CA LEU A 184 -11.69 -1.75 7.51
C LEU A 184 -10.72 -0.57 7.58
N ILE A 185 -9.57 -0.71 6.94
CA ILE A 185 -8.61 0.38 6.72
C ILE A 185 -8.17 0.39 5.26
N ASN A 186 -8.36 1.51 4.57
CA ASN A 186 -7.76 1.72 3.27
C ASN A 186 -6.38 2.36 3.45
N THR A 187 -5.34 1.61 3.15
CA THR A 187 -3.96 1.99 3.41
C THR A 187 -3.28 2.71 2.25
N GLU A 188 -3.87 2.64 1.06
CA GLU A 188 -3.44 3.41 -0.11
C GLU A 188 -4.64 3.68 -1.03
N TRP A 189 -4.98 4.95 -1.28
CA TRP A 189 -6.17 5.25 -2.08
C TRP A 189 -6.12 6.54 -2.91
N MET A 190 -5.43 7.56 -2.50
CA MET A 190 -5.47 8.84 -3.19
C MET A 190 -4.65 8.77 -4.50
N HIS A 191 -5.32 9.00 -5.62
CA HIS A 191 -4.73 9.05 -6.95
C HIS A 191 -5.53 10.00 -7.84
N ARG A 192 -5.15 11.28 -7.86
CA ARG A 192 -5.96 12.34 -8.50
C ARG A 192 -6.25 12.06 -9.98
N PRO A 193 -5.29 11.64 -10.83
CA PRO A 193 -5.59 11.27 -12.21
C PRO A 193 -6.65 10.17 -12.36
N TYR A 194 -6.80 9.28 -11.37
CA TYR A 194 -7.85 8.25 -11.35
C TYR A 194 -9.14 8.71 -10.67
N ARG A 195 -9.26 10.01 -10.36
CA ARG A 195 -10.41 10.59 -9.64
C ARG A 195 -10.64 10.02 -8.24
N SER A 196 -9.63 9.38 -7.66
CA SER A 196 -9.59 9.03 -6.26
C SER A 196 -9.01 10.24 -5.50
N ILE A 197 -9.88 11.15 -5.10
CA ILE A 197 -9.53 12.48 -4.57
C ILE A 197 -10.05 12.67 -3.15
N ILE A 198 -9.38 13.52 -2.39
CA ILE A 198 -9.70 13.77 -0.98
C ILE A 198 -11.12 14.28 -0.80
N GLN A 199 -11.57 15.22 -1.64
CA GLN A 199 -12.86 15.88 -1.54
C GLN A 199 -14.05 14.92 -1.57
N THR A 200 -13.93 13.80 -2.25
CA THR A 200 -15.02 12.82 -2.37
C THR A 200 -14.79 11.55 -1.55
N HIS A 201 -13.57 11.06 -1.50
CA HIS A 201 -13.27 9.77 -0.91
C HIS A 201 -13.10 9.83 0.61
N LEU A 202 -12.48 10.88 1.15
CA LEU A 202 -12.33 10.97 2.60
C LEU A 202 -13.67 11.04 3.34
N PRO A 203 -14.68 11.81 2.88
CA PRO A 203 -16.04 11.73 3.42
C PRO A 203 -16.69 10.35 3.26
N LEU A 204 -16.38 9.63 2.16
CA LEU A 204 -16.87 8.26 1.96
C LEU A 204 -16.31 7.32 3.02
N TRP A 205 -14.98 7.33 3.21
CA TRP A 205 -14.32 6.52 4.24
C TRP A 205 -14.89 6.83 5.63
N LYS A 206 -14.99 8.11 5.99
CA LYS A 206 -15.58 8.54 7.27
C LYS A 206 -17.01 8.02 7.46
N LYS A 207 -17.86 8.15 6.44
CA LYS A 207 -19.26 7.67 6.47
C LYS A 207 -19.36 6.17 6.75
N HIS A 208 -18.47 5.39 6.18
CA HIS A 208 -18.42 3.93 6.32
C HIS A 208 -17.53 3.46 7.49
N LYS A 209 -16.98 4.39 8.29
CA LYS A 209 -16.06 4.09 9.40
C LYS A 209 -14.83 3.29 8.94
N VAL A 210 -14.36 3.56 7.73
CA VAL A 210 -13.11 3.02 7.20
C VAL A 210 -11.98 3.93 7.61
N GLY A 211 -11.00 3.41 8.35
CA GLY A 211 -9.73 4.11 8.58
C GLY A 211 -9.02 4.34 7.24
N SER A 212 -8.23 5.40 7.12
CA SER A 212 -7.56 5.64 5.85
C SER A 212 -6.18 6.28 6.00
N TYR A 213 -5.26 5.80 5.17
CA TYR A 213 -3.96 6.38 4.91
C TYR A 213 -3.85 6.64 3.41
N PHE A 214 -3.43 7.81 3.01
CA PHE A 214 -3.10 8.06 1.61
C PHE A 214 -1.60 7.90 1.38
N PHE A 215 -1.25 7.50 0.18
CA PHE A 215 0.14 7.33 -0.21
C PHE A 215 0.74 8.68 -0.60
N GLY A 216 1.88 9.05 0.01
CA GLY A 216 2.52 10.35 -0.18
C GLY A 216 1.97 11.44 0.76
N PHE A 217 2.84 12.32 1.24
CA PHE A 217 2.45 13.41 2.15
C PHE A 217 3.10 14.73 1.78
N VAL A 218 4.44 14.78 1.79
CA VAL A 218 5.21 15.98 1.43
C VAL A 218 6.10 15.65 0.24
N ASN A 219 6.03 16.45 -0.80
CA ASN A 219 6.87 16.30 -1.97
C ASN A 219 8.35 16.38 -1.59
N GLY A 220 9.11 15.38 -2.00
CA GLY A 220 10.51 15.24 -1.67
C GLY A 220 11.23 14.27 -2.60
N LYS A 221 12.30 13.65 -2.13
CA LYS A 221 13.10 12.70 -2.92
C LYS A 221 12.30 11.49 -3.42
N ALA A 222 11.22 11.11 -2.75
CA ALA A 222 10.35 10.02 -3.19
C ALA A 222 9.52 10.37 -4.42
N GLN A 223 9.31 11.65 -4.70
CA GLN A 223 8.65 12.15 -5.92
C GLN A 223 7.29 11.49 -6.22
N PHE A 224 6.48 11.25 -5.18
CA PHE A 224 5.16 10.63 -5.32
C PHE A 224 4.10 11.55 -5.96
N ASN A 225 4.46 12.78 -6.22
CA ASN A 225 3.65 13.71 -7.02
C ASN A 225 3.62 13.36 -8.51
N PHE A 226 4.62 12.67 -9.05
CA PHE A 226 4.62 12.27 -10.45
C PHE A 226 3.71 11.07 -10.69
N VAL A 227 3.14 11.01 -11.89
CA VAL A 227 2.27 9.94 -12.34
C VAL A 227 3.12 8.71 -12.70
N TRP A 228 2.60 7.52 -12.41
CA TRP A 228 3.25 6.26 -12.83
C TRP A 228 3.46 6.22 -14.34
N GLU A 229 4.63 5.81 -14.78
CA GLU A 229 5.01 5.83 -16.20
C GLU A 229 4.02 5.04 -17.09
N PHE A 230 3.55 3.89 -16.63
CA PHE A 230 2.63 3.06 -17.41
C PHE A 230 1.27 3.72 -17.65
N ILE A 231 0.81 4.60 -16.76
CA ILE A 231 -0.48 5.29 -16.94
C ILE A 231 -0.37 6.56 -17.77
N LYS A 232 0.82 7.12 -17.97
CA LYS A 232 1.03 8.29 -18.83
C LYS A 232 0.60 8.03 -20.29
N LYS A 233 0.57 6.77 -20.70
CA LYS A 233 0.19 6.32 -22.04
C LYS A 233 -1.30 6.05 -22.18
N LEU A 234 -2.07 6.09 -21.09
CA LEU A 234 -3.51 5.83 -21.13
C LEU A 234 -4.28 7.06 -21.60
N PRO A 235 -5.37 6.87 -22.39
CA PRO A 235 -6.21 7.97 -22.78
C PRO A 235 -6.92 8.56 -21.55
N ASP A 236 -7.26 9.85 -21.64
CA ASP A 236 -8.07 10.57 -20.65
C ASP A 236 -7.43 10.71 -19.24
N ILE A 237 -6.12 10.48 -19.13
CA ILE A 237 -5.37 10.74 -17.92
C ILE A 237 -4.73 12.13 -17.96
N ASP A 238 -5.07 12.97 -17.00
CA ASP A 238 -4.42 14.27 -16.83
C ASP A 238 -3.11 14.11 -16.05
N THR A 239 -2.01 14.07 -16.77
CA THR A 239 -0.66 13.93 -16.21
C THR A 239 -0.11 15.23 -15.60
N SER A 240 -0.83 16.35 -15.70
CA SER A 240 -0.46 17.60 -15.04
C SER A 240 -0.84 17.63 -13.56
N LEU A 241 -1.78 16.78 -13.15
CA LEU A 241 -2.17 16.62 -11.77
C LEU A 241 -1.10 15.85 -10.97
N TRP A 242 -0.84 16.30 -9.76
CA TRP A 242 -0.07 15.48 -8.82
C TRP A 242 -0.81 14.19 -8.50
N MET A 243 -0.09 13.08 -8.59
CA MET A 243 -0.70 11.77 -8.31
C MET A 243 -1.06 11.62 -6.83
N HIS A 244 -0.07 11.74 -5.98
CA HIS A 244 -0.20 11.67 -4.52
C HIS A 244 0.20 12.99 -3.88
N ASP A 245 1.10 13.02 -2.96
CA ASP A 245 1.57 14.16 -2.17
C ASP A 245 0.55 15.29 -1.95
N ILE A 246 0.46 15.78 -0.74
CA ILE A 246 -0.51 16.81 -0.31
C ILE A 246 0.16 18.17 -0.18
N PHE A 247 1.44 18.17 0.18
CA PHE A 247 2.21 19.37 0.41
C PHE A 247 3.41 19.47 -0.52
N HIS A 248 3.70 20.69 -0.93
CA HIS A 248 5.00 21.04 -1.51
C HIS A 248 6.12 20.85 -0.48
N SER A 249 7.37 20.86 -0.93
CA SER A 249 8.55 20.71 -0.07
C SER A 249 8.71 21.85 0.96
N ASP A 250 8.07 22.98 0.75
CA ASP A 250 7.99 24.11 1.68
C ASP A 250 6.75 24.04 2.60
N PHE A 251 6.03 22.91 2.60
CA PHE A 251 4.79 22.66 3.34
C PHE A 251 3.59 23.52 2.92
N THR A 252 3.63 24.20 1.79
CA THR A 252 2.43 24.80 1.23
C THR A 252 1.54 23.69 0.64
N PRO A 253 0.21 23.76 0.80
CA PRO A 253 -0.69 22.77 0.22
C PRO A 253 -0.60 22.74 -1.31
N TYR A 254 -0.69 21.54 -1.90
CA TYR A 254 -0.94 21.40 -3.34
C TYR A 254 -2.32 21.95 -3.70
N ASP A 255 -3.33 21.60 -2.90
CA ASP A 255 -4.70 22.10 -3.01
C ASP A 255 -5.21 22.49 -1.63
N ALA A 256 -5.61 23.76 -1.47
CA ALA A 256 -6.11 24.26 -0.20
C ALA A 256 -7.47 23.64 0.19
N GLU A 257 -8.32 23.29 -0.80
CA GLU A 257 -9.60 22.63 -0.54
C GLU A 257 -9.42 21.24 0.06
N GLU A 258 -8.41 20.49 -0.39
CA GLU A 258 -8.08 19.19 0.21
C GLU A 258 -7.77 19.31 1.70
N ILE A 259 -7.05 20.36 2.09
CA ILE A 259 -6.69 20.60 3.50
C ILE A 259 -7.94 20.94 4.34
N GLU A 260 -8.86 21.72 3.80
CA GLU A 260 -10.11 22.00 4.51
C GLU A 260 -10.95 20.73 4.72
N VAL A 261 -11.10 19.89 3.69
CA VAL A 261 -11.79 18.59 3.82
C VAL A 261 -11.09 17.67 4.84
N LEU A 262 -9.77 17.64 4.86
CA LEU A 262 -9.00 16.88 5.86
C LEU A 262 -9.31 17.38 7.28
N LYS A 263 -9.33 18.68 7.50
CA LYS A 263 -9.68 19.28 8.80
C LYS A 263 -11.13 18.92 9.21
N GLU A 264 -12.09 19.16 8.34
CA GLU A 264 -13.50 18.86 8.58
C GLU A 264 -13.73 17.38 8.91
N CYS A 265 -13.05 16.48 8.21
CA CYS A 265 -13.18 15.05 8.50
C CYS A 265 -12.53 14.63 9.83
N ASN A 266 -11.53 15.36 10.31
CA ASN A 266 -10.82 15.05 11.56
C ASN A 266 -11.36 15.81 12.81
N GLU A 267 -12.17 16.88 12.63
CA GLU A 267 -12.64 17.69 13.74
C GLU A 267 -13.75 17.03 14.61
N ASP A 268 -14.42 16.01 14.14
CA ASP A 268 -15.42 15.27 14.92
C ASP A 268 -14.78 14.41 16.03
N LYS A 269 -14.32 15.05 17.09
CA LYS A 269 -13.76 14.44 18.30
C LYS A 269 -14.73 13.60 19.14
N LYS A 270 -15.90 13.23 18.62
CA LYS A 270 -16.98 12.58 19.40
C LYS A 270 -17.20 11.10 19.04
N ILE A 271 -16.25 10.41 18.44
CA ILE A 271 -16.41 8.99 18.05
C ILE A 271 -15.61 8.02 18.96
N PHE A 272 -15.02 8.53 20.06
CA PHE A 272 -14.43 7.64 21.08
C PHE A 272 -14.90 8.03 22.47
#